data_7e7d54046f254fce9ec0b5312c83420b
#
_entry.id   7e7d54046f254fce9ec0b5312c83420b
#
_cell.length_a   1.000
_cell.length_b   1.000
_cell.length_c   1.000
_cell.angle_alpha   90.00
_cell.angle_beta   90.00
_cell.angle_gamma   90.00
#
_symmetry.space_group_name_H-M   'P 1'
#
loop_
_entity.id
_entity.type
_entity.pdbx_description
1 polymer ?
#
loop_
_entity_poly.entity_id
_entity_poly.type
_entity_poly.pdbx_seq_one_letter_code
_entity_poly.pdbx_strand_id
1 'polypeptide(L)'
;MVHRSVGGIAAVLLVLASCGETTPPRSGGAQPSVSASFPVTIDGVTIAQRPERIVSLSPTATEMLFAIGAGDQVEAVDDQSNYPSDAPATDLSGFEPNVEAIASYEPDLVVYSTEPGDLGAALAGLGIPALVQPAATMLDDVYQQIDQLGVATGNASEAKDVVERMRAEIDSITGSIQPPSEPVTYYHELDDTFYSVTSSTFIGQLYSLVGLRNIADKAKGAGGGYPQLSAEYIVEANPDLIFLADTKCCGQSRQTVAKRPGWDRIAAVKNGGVISLDDDIASRWGPRVVEYLRQIAGAVADVLEAQAA
;
A
#
# COMPACT_ATOMS: atom_id res chain seq x y z
N MET A 1 -79.11 38.55 45.46
CA MET A 1 -79.79 37.48 46.17
C MET A 1 -78.88 36.28 46.05
N VAL A 2 -78.03 36.04 47.09
CA VAL A 2 -78.25 35.04 48.16
C VAL A 2 -78.29 33.61 47.60
N HIS A 3 -77.31 32.74 47.79
CA HIS A 3 -76.88 31.95 48.93
C HIS A 3 -75.68 31.06 48.38
N ARG A 4 -74.50 31.01 48.96
CA ARG A 4 -73.94 30.24 50.06
C ARG A 4 -74.36 28.76 50.12
N SER A 5 -73.34 27.88 49.95
CA SER A 5 -73.04 26.74 50.84
C SER A 5 -71.75 26.06 50.33
N VAL A 6 -70.91 25.97 51.10
CA VAL A 6 -69.91 25.35 51.89
C VAL A 6 -70.01 23.80 51.89
N GLY A 7 -68.93 23.12 51.68
CA GLY A 7 -68.67 21.71 52.03
C GLY A 7 -67.64 21.11 51.18
N GLY A 8 -66.52 20.91 51.64
CA GLY A 8 -65.99 19.87 52.49
C GLY A 8 -64.83 19.13 51.85
N ILE A 9 -63.74 19.25 52.48
CA ILE A 9 -62.38 18.79 52.19
C ILE A 9 -62.32 17.27 52.20
N ALA A 10 -61.59 16.68 51.23
CA ALA A 10 -60.81 15.44 51.44
C ALA A 10 -59.61 15.48 50.55
N ALA A 11 -58.46 15.80 51.15
CA ALA A 11 -57.15 15.68 50.51
C ALA A 11 -56.72 14.17 50.53
N VAL A 12 -56.59 13.57 49.37
CA VAL A 12 -55.92 12.28 49.22
C VAL A 12 -54.55 12.55 48.59
N LEU A 13 -53.53 12.45 49.44
CA LEU A 13 -52.13 12.41 49.00
C LEU A 13 -51.84 11.08 48.29
N LEU A 14 -51.74 11.10 46.96
CA LEU A 14 -51.14 10.02 46.17
C LEU A 14 -49.63 10.27 46.10
N VAL A 15 -48.87 9.50 46.84
CA VAL A 15 -47.40 9.36 46.70
C VAL A 15 -47.15 8.51 45.45
N LEU A 16 -46.78 9.15 44.36
CA LEU A 16 -46.25 8.45 43.17
C LEU A 16 -44.76 8.12 43.46
N ALA A 17 -44.50 6.86 43.80
CA ALA A 17 -43.17 6.31 43.82
C ALA A 17 -42.69 6.19 42.35
N SER A 18 -41.82 7.12 41.91
CA SER A 18 -41.06 7.02 40.64
C SER A 18 -39.96 5.98 40.85
N CYS A 19 -40.18 4.76 40.32
CA CYS A 19 -39.08 3.82 40.10
C CYS A 19 -38.23 4.36 38.94
N GLY A 20 -37.12 5.00 39.28
CA GLY A 20 -36.04 5.30 38.37
C GLY A 20 -35.36 3.99 37.97
N GLU A 21 -35.59 3.51 36.75
CA GLU A 21 -34.74 2.49 36.14
C GLU A 21 -33.38 3.14 35.83
N THR A 22 -32.43 2.87 36.71
CA THR A 22 -31.01 3.11 36.43
C THR A 22 -30.54 2.05 35.43
N THR A 23 -30.53 2.42 34.16
CA THR A 23 -29.85 1.64 33.12
C THR A 23 -28.37 1.59 33.50
N PRO A 24 -27.77 0.40 33.69
CA PRO A 24 -26.34 0.31 33.93
C PRO A 24 -25.60 0.83 32.69
N PRO A 25 -24.44 1.51 32.83
CA PRO A 25 -23.64 1.92 31.71
C PRO A 25 -23.26 0.64 30.93
N ARG A 26 -23.57 0.60 29.61
CA ARG A 26 -23.01 -0.41 28.72
C ARG A 26 -21.51 -0.29 28.81
N SER A 27 -20.88 -1.20 29.54
CA SER A 27 -19.45 -1.46 29.40
C SER A 27 -19.26 -1.86 27.96
N GLY A 28 -18.63 -0.99 27.17
CA GLY A 28 -18.11 -1.33 25.86
C GLY A 28 -17.19 -2.54 26.06
N GLY A 29 -17.67 -3.73 25.72
CA GLY A 29 -16.85 -4.91 25.71
C GLY A 29 -15.75 -4.66 24.65
N ALA A 30 -14.53 -4.46 25.12
CA ALA A 30 -13.38 -4.65 24.27
C ALA A 30 -13.49 -6.10 23.76
N GLN A 31 -13.65 -6.25 22.45
CA GLN A 31 -13.54 -7.56 21.84
C GLN A 31 -12.18 -8.12 22.23
N PRO A 32 -12.09 -9.38 22.68
CA PRO A 32 -10.80 -9.97 22.95
C PRO A 32 -10.02 -9.96 21.63
N SER A 33 -8.93 -9.19 21.58
CA SER A 33 -7.93 -9.32 20.54
C SER A 33 -7.51 -10.79 20.52
N VAL A 34 -7.70 -11.46 19.39
CA VAL A 34 -7.19 -12.82 19.21
C VAL A 34 -5.68 -12.67 19.11
N SER A 35 -5.00 -12.66 20.26
CA SER A 35 -3.54 -12.72 20.31
C SER A 35 -3.12 -14.02 19.64
N ALA A 36 -2.33 -13.94 18.58
CA ALA A 36 -1.73 -15.11 17.97
C ALA A 36 -0.97 -15.90 19.06
N SER A 37 -1.31 -17.18 19.21
CA SER A 37 -0.59 -18.04 20.15
C SER A 37 0.67 -18.53 19.47
N PHE A 38 1.83 -18.16 19.97
CA PHE A 38 3.12 -18.68 19.53
C PHE A 38 3.38 -20.08 20.09
N PRO A 39 4.14 -20.96 19.40
CA PRO A 39 4.83 -20.70 18.15
C PRO A 39 3.90 -20.63 16.91
N VAL A 40 4.29 -19.84 15.91
CA VAL A 40 3.64 -19.81 14.58
C VAL A 40 4.61 -20.29 13.52
N THR A 41 4.08 -20.86 12.41
CA THR A 41 4.90 -21.28 11.28
C THR A 41 4.35 -20.68 10.00
N ILE A 42 5.18 -19.96 9.26
CA ILE A 42 4.84 -19.26 8.01
C ILE A 42 5.88 -19.70 6.97
N ASP A 43 5.43 -20.25 5.85
CA ASP A 43 6.28 -20.70 4.74
C ASP A 43 7.47 -21.58 5.19
N GLY A 44 7.23 -22.43 6.22
CA GLY A 44 8.24 -23.33 6.78
C GLY A 44 9.15 -22.69 7.83
N VAL A 45 9.05 -21.38 8.08
CA VAL A 45 9.80 -20.67 9.14
C VAL A 45 8.99 -20.69 10.42
N THR A 46 9.58 -21.23 11.50
CA THR A 46 8.95 -21.25 12.82
C THR A 46 9.44 -20.10 13.67
N ILE A 47 8.49 -19.26 14.11
CA ILE A 47 8.71 -18.15 15.02
C ILE A 47 8.22 -18.61 16.40
N ALA A 48 9.14 -18.81 17.32
CA ALA A 48 8.88 -19.48 18.60
C ALA A 48 8.07 -18.62 19.58
N GLN A 49 8.25 -17.32 19.54
CA GLN A 49 7.59 -16.33 20.39
C GLN A 49 7.31 -15.05 19.61
N ARG A 50 6.47 -14.17 20.14
CA ARG A 50 6.23 -12.88 19.51
C ARG A 50 7.56 -12.11 19.40
N PRO A 51 7.94 -11.66 18.19
CA PRO A 51 9.17 -10.90 18.00
C PRO A 51 9.14 -9.58 18.78
N GLU A 52 10.27 -9.21 19.36
CA GLU A 52 10.49 -7.92 20.01
C GLU A 52 11.52 -7.08 19.25
N ARG A 53 12.36 -7.73 18.42
CA ARG A 53 13.46 -7.11 17.68
C ARG A 53 13.46 -7.59 16.23
N ILE A 54 12.78 -6.85 15.37
CA ILE A 54 12.67 -7.17 13.95
C ILE A 54 13.69 -6.34 13.17
N VAL A 55 14.46 -6.98 12.31
CA VAL A 55 15.23 -6.30 11.26
C VAL A 55 14.50 -6.46 9.94
N SER A 56 14.14 -5.34 9.31
CA SER A 56 13.47 -5.32 8.00
C SER A 56 14.44 -4.84 6.91
N LEU A 57 14.74 -5.73 5.96
CA LEU A 57 15.59 -5.46 4.80
C LEU A 57 14.76 -5.28 3.52
N SER A 58 13.60 -4.66 3.65
CA SER A 58 12.69 -4.37 2.54
C SER A 58 11.83 -3.16 2.86
N PRO A 59 11.90 -2.10 2.05
CA PRO A 59 11.05 -0.93 2.24
C PRO A 59 9.56 -1.25 2.27
N THR A 60 9.13 -2.18 1.41
CA THR A 60 7.73 -2.64 1.37
C THR A 60 7.33 -3.36 2.66
N ALA A 61 8.18 -4.28 3.17
CA ALA A 61 7.90 -4.99 4.41
C ALA A 61 7.93 -4.03 5.61
N THR A 62 8.83 -3.04 5.61
CA THR A 62 8.86 -1.97 6.63
C THR A 62 7.53 -1.22 6.67
N GLU A 63 7.02 -0.79 5.52
CA GLU A 63 5.70 -0.12 5.45
C GLU A 63 4.56 -1.01 5.97
N MET A 64 4.57 -2.30 5.62
CA MET A 64 3.58 -3.27 6.11
C MET A 64 3.64 -3.44 7.62
N LEU A 65 4.85 -3.62 8.20
CA LEU A 65 5.06 -3.76 9.64
C LEU A 65 4.51 -2.56 10.42
N PHE A 66 4.81 -1.36 9.97
CA PHE A 66 4.28 -0.15 10.61
C PHE A 66 2.76 -0.02 10.43
N ALA A 67 2.23 -0.34 9.26
CA ALA A 67 0.79 -0.25 8.97
C ALA A 67 -0.05 -1.19 9.83
N ILE A 68 0.49 -2.36 10.21
CA ILE A 68 -0.18 -3.33 11.08
C ILE A 68 0.11 -3.11 12.58
N GLY A 69 0.77 -1.99 12.94
CA GLY A 69 1.06 -1.65 14.34
C GLY A 69 2.22 -2.42 14.95
N ALA A 70 3.11 -3.02 14.13
CA ALA A 70 4.32 -3.70 14.59
C ALA A 70 5.55 -2.78 14.63
N GLY A 71 5.38 -1.46 14.44
CA GLY A 71 6.49 -0.49 14.40
C GLY A 71 7.39 -0.51 15.61
N ASP A 72 6.82 -0.65 16.83
CA ASP A 72 7.58 -0.74 18.08
C ASP A 72 8.47 -1.99 18.18
N GLN A 73 8.27 -3.00 17.33
CA GLN A 73 9.08 -4.21 17.25
C GLN A 73 10.23 -4.06 16.23
N VAL A 74 10.23 -3.01 15.39
CA VAL A 74 11.23 -2.80 14.35
C VAL A 74 12.46 -2.12 14.98
N GLU A 75 13.55 -2.86 15.12
CA GLU A 75 14.82 -2.40 15.68
C GLU A 75 15.71 -1.72 14.63
N ALA A 76 15.72 -2.25 13.40
CA ALA A 76 16.52 -1.74 12.30
C ALA A 76 15.86 -2.00 10.95
N VAL A 77 16.18 -1.15 9.98
CA VAL A 77 15.69 -1.27 8.60
C VAL A 77 16.84 -1.10 7.60
N ASP A 78 16.61 -1.41 6.33
CA ASP A 78 17.58 -1.12 5.28
C ASP A 78 17.65 0.38 4.93
N ASP A 79 18.67 0.77 4.18
CA ASP A 79 18.98 2.14 3.77
C ASP A 79 17.93 2.75 2.80
N GLN A 80 17.04 1.93 2.24
CA GLN A 80 15.95 2.34 1.36
C GLN A 80 14.60 2.48 2.10
N SER A 81 14.52 2.03 3.35
CA SER A 81 13.31 2.08 4.18
C SER A 81 13.12 3.46 4.79
N ASN A 82 12.54 4.39 4.04
CA ASN A 82 12.36 5.80 4.38
C ASN A 82 10.91 6.17 4.77
N TYR A 83 10.03 5.20 4.91
CA TYR A 83 8.64 5.41 5.30
C TYR A 83 8.16 4.27 6.23
N PRO A 84 7.38 4.62 7.29
CA PRO A 84 7.05 5.99 7.71
C PRO A 84 8.27 6.74 8.28
N SER A 85 8.13 8.03 8.55
CA SER A 85 9.23 8.89 9.01
C SER A 85 9.83 8.53 10.38
N ASP A 86 9.14 7.72 11.15
CA ASP A 86 9.53 7.18 12.45
C ASP A 86 10.21 5.80 12.35
N ALA A 87 10.36 5.25 11.15
CA ALA A 87 11.17 4.07 10.93
C ALA A 87 12.64 4.35 11.29
N PRO A 88 13.35 3.42 11.97
CA PRO A 88 14.75 3.59 12.31
C PRO A 88 15.61 3.80 11.05
N ALA A 89 16.52 4.78 11.07
CA ALA A 89 17.47 4.98 9.97
C ALA A 89 18.75 4.19 10.25
N THR A 90 19.13 3.28 9.37
CA THR A 90 20.36 2.48 9.47
C THR A 90 21.08 2.39 8.13
N ASP A 91 22.33 1.91 8.15
CA ASP A 91 23.14 1.69 6.95
C ASP A 91 23.10 0.23 6.47
N LEU A 92 22.08 -0.55 6.91
CA LEU A 92 21.88 -1.91 6.41
C LEU A 92 21.45 -1.87 4.94
N SER A 93 21.90 -2.84 4.14
CA SER A 93 21.49 -2.95 2.75
C SER A 93 20.58 -4.15 2.55
N GLY A 94 19.44 -3.95 1.88
CA GLY A 94 18.58 -5.02 1.42
C GLY A 94 19.10 -5.71 0.15
N PHE A 95 19.97 -5.04 -0.62
CA PHE A 95 20.57 -5.58 -1.86
C PHE A 95 21.87 -6.32 -1.62
N GLU A 96 22.69 -5.83 -0.71
CA GLU A 96 24.00 -6.42 -0.33
C GLU A 96 24.05 -6.62 1.20
N PRO A 97 23.22 -7.49 1.77
CA PRO A 97 23.10 -7.64 3.20
C PRO A 97 24.37 -8.24 3.82
N ASN A 98 24.78 -7.66 4.95
CA ASN A 98 25.87 -8.17 5.77
C ASN A 98 25.30 -8.91 6.98
N VAL A 99 25.45 -10.23 7.04
CA VAL A 99 24.90 -11.08 8.10
C VAL A 99 25.42 -10.71 9.49
N GLU A 100 26.71 -10.33 9.61
CA GLU A 100 27.29 -9.93 10.90
C GLU A 100 26.70 -8.59 11.37
N ALA A 101 26.51 -7.63 10.46
CA ALA A 101 25.86 -6.37 10.78
C ALA A 101 24.41 -6.57 11.20
N ILE A 102 23.65 -7.44 10.50
CA ILE A 102 22.28 -7.80 10.86
C ILE A 102 22.25 -8.45 12.26
N ALA A 103 23.11 -9.44 12.49
CA ALA A 103 23.17 -10.16 13.77
C ALA A 103 23.57 -9.27 14.95
N SER A 104 24.29 -8.15 14.70
CA SER A 104 24.65 -7.20 15.78
C SER A 104 23.45 -6.48 16.40
N TYR A 105 22.30 -6.44 15.71
CA TYR A 105 21.03 -5.97 16.27
C TYR A 105 20.31 -7.02 17.13
N GLU A 106 20.87 -8.25 17.23
CA GLU A 106 20.31 -9.39 17.96
C GLU A 106 18.82 -9.63 17.59
N PRO A 107 18.47 -9.73 16.29
CA PRO A 107 17.09 -9.87 15.90
C PRO A 107 16.52 -11.23 16.26
N ASP A 108 15.25 -11.26 16.61
CA ASP A 108 14.45 -12.48 16.78
C ASP A 108 13.54 -12.76 15.57
N LEU A 109 13.52 -11.84 14.58
CA LEU A 109 12.98 -12.03 13.25
C LEU A 109 13.68 -11.11 12.26
N VAL A 110 14.04 -11.65 11.08
CA VAL A 110 14.46 -10.86 9.92
C VAL A 110 13.41 -10.98 8.83
N VAL A 111 13.04 -9.85 8.20
CA VAL A 111 12.13 -9.83 7.05
C VAL A 111 12.85 -9.22 5.86
N TYR A 112 12.78 -9.88 4.70
CA TYR A 112 13.45 -9.42 3.48
C TYR A 112 12.68 -9.84 2.23
N SER A 113 12.92 -9.19 1.07
CA SER A 113 12.13 -9.42 -0.14
C SER A 113 12.86 -10.15 -1.26
N THR A 114 14.18 -10.13 -1.26
CA THR A 114 15.01 -10.85 -2.23
C THR A 114 15.97 -11.75 -1.50
N GLU A 115 16.34 -12.89 -2.10
CA GLU A 115 17.32 -13.85 -1.55
C GLU A 115 18.71 -13.56 -2.14
N PRO A 116 19.46 -12.55 -1.65
CA PRO A 116 20.80 -12.29 -2.14
C PRO A 116 21.77 -13.33 -1.57
N GLY A 117 22.31 -14.17 -2.42
CA GLY A 117 23.15 -15.30 -2.00
C GLY A 117 22.36 -16.29 -1.15
N ASP A 118 22.95 -16.71 -0.03
CA ASP A 118 22.37 -17.68 0.91
C ASP A 118 21.95 -16.99 2.23
N LEU A 119 21.36 -15.78 2.17
CA LEU A 119 21.01 -14.98 3.36
C LEU A 119 20.16 -15.76 4.36
N GLY A 120 19.08 -16.38 3.88
CA GLY A 120 18.19 -17.15 4.73
C GLY A 120 18.88 -18.32 5.41
N ALA A 121 19.75 -19.05 4.69
CA ALA A 121 20.52 -20.14 5.25
C ALA A 121 21.57 -19.65 6.27
N ALA A 122 22.21 -18.53 6.02
CA ALA A 122 23.18 -17.93 6.93
C ALA A 122 22.54 -17.48 8.25
N LEU A 123 21.37 -16.83 8.18
CA LEU A 123 20.58 -16.41 9.37
C LEU A 123 20.08 -17.64 10.15
N ALA A 124 19.58 -18.66 9.44
CA ALA A 124 19.17 -19.92 10.07
C ALA A 124 20.33 -20.62 10.81
N GLY A 125 21.56 -20.56 10.26
CA GLY A 125 22.76 -21.05 10.91
C GLY A 125 23.10 -20.36 12.25
N LEU A 126 22.62 -19.13 12.43
CA LEU A 126 22.71 -18.37 13.67
C LEU A 126 21.48 -18.54 14.57
N GLY A 127 20.49 -19.34 14.14
CA GLY A 127 19.23 -19.52 14.87
C GLY A 127 18.27 -18.35 14.76
N ILE A 128 18.46 -17.46 13.79
CA ILE A 128 17.63 -16.29 13.53
C ILE A 128 16.56 -16.68 12.50
N PRO A 129 15.25 -16.65 12.84
CA PRO A 129 14.20 -16.88 11.88
C PRO A 129 14.17 -15.76 10.84
N ALA A 130 14.03 -16.13 9.57
CA ALA A 130 14.05 -15.18 8.48
C ALA A 130 12.89 -15.45 7.51
N LEU A 131 12.03 -14.43 7.30
CA LEU A 131 10.82 -14.52 6.51
C LEU A 131 11.01 -13.78 5.18
N VAL A 132 10.83 -14.49 4.06
CA VAL A 132 10.89 -13.90 2.72
C VAL A 132 9.52 -13.33 2.35
N GLN A 133 9.50 -12.08 1.89
CA GLN A 133 8.33 -11.40 1.34
C GLN A 133 8.64 -10.97 -0.11
N PRO A 134 8.52 -11.89 -1.09
CA PRO A 134 8.94 -11.62 -2.47
C PRO A 134 8.09 -10.53 -3.12
N ALA A 135 8.59 -9.95 -4.23
CA ALA A 135 7.83 -8.98 -4.99
C ALA A 135 6.46 -9.54 -5.39
N ALA A 136 5.40 -8.80 -5.08
CA ALA A 136 4.05 -9.19 -5.41
C ALA A 136 3.84 -9.21 -6.93
N THR A 137 3.08 -10.18 -7.40
CA THR A 137 2.66 -10.29 -8.80
C THR A 137 1.23 -9.82 -9.00
N MET A 138 0.44 -9.81 -7.94
CA MET A 138 -0.96 -9.34 -7.92
C MET A 138 -1.33 -8.78 -6.52
N LEU A 139 -2.47 -8.10 -6.41
CA LEU A 139 -2.92 -7.53 -5.14
C LEU A 139 -3.17 -8.59 -4.05
N ASP A 140 -3.58 -9.80 -4.42
CA ASP A 140 -3.78 -10.86 -3.42
C ASP A 140 -2.48 -11.28 -2.76
N ASP A 141 -1.33 -11.21 -3.46
CA ASP A 141 0.00 -11.44 -2.85
C ASP A 141 0.29 -10.39 -1.77
N VAL A 142 -0.05 -9.13 -2.04
CA VAL A 142 0.11 -8.02 -1.06
C VAL A 142 -0.71 -8.29 0.19
N TYR A 143 -1.97 -8.67 0.02
CA TYR A 143 -2.85 -8.96 1.15
C TYR A 143 -2.36 -10.16 1.96
N GLN A 144 -1.91 -11.22 1.28
CA GLN A 144 -1.32 -12.38 1.94
C GLN A 144 -0.07 -12.03 2.74
N GLN A 145 0.82 -11.19 2.19
CA GLN A 145 2.03 -10.75 2.87
C GLN A 145 1.72 -9.93 4.13
N ILE A 146 0.74 -9.03 4.05
CA ILE A 146 0.27 -8.27 5.21
C ILE A 146 -0.29 -9.21 6.29
N ASP A 147 -1.13 -10.19 5.91
CA ASP A 147 -1.67 -11.18 6.84
C ASP A 147 -0.57 -12.05 7.47
N GLN A 148 0.42 -12.49 6.67
CA GLN A 148 1.56 -13.26 7.16
C GLN A 148 2.39 -12.48 8.19
N LEU A 149 2.69 -11.20 7.91
CA LEU A 149 3.38 -10.32 8.85
C LEU A 149 2.55 -10.09 10.12
N GLY A 150 1.22 -9.96 9.98
CA GLY A 150 0.31 -9.88 11.13
C GLY A 150 0.40 -11.10 12.04
N VAL A 151 0.42 -12.31 11.46
CA VAL A 151 0.61 -13.56 12.21
C VAL A 151 2.00 -13.63 12.82
N ALA A 152 3.05 -13.27 12.04
CA ALA A 152 4.45 -13.30 12.47
C ALA A 152 4.73 -12.40 13.67
N THR A 153 4.06 -11.25 13.75
CA THR A 153 4.30 -10.21 14.77
C THR A 153 3.29 -10.22 15.92
N GLY A 154 2.25 -11.08 15.82
CA GLY A 154 1.16 -11.11 16.81
C GLY A 154 0.12 -10.01 16.60
N ASN A 155 0.09 -9.35 15.43
CA ASN A 155 -0.81 -8.25 15.07
C ASN A 155 -1.81 -8.68 13.98
N ALA A 156 -2.30 -9.93 14.05
CA ALA A 156 -3.16 -10.52 13.02
C ALA A 156 -4.51 -9.78 12.85
N SER A 157 -5.05 -9.19 13.92
CA SER A 157 -6.29 -8.39 13.86
C SER A 157 -6.07 -7.10 13.08
N GLU A 158 -5.00 -6.39 13.39
CA GLU A 158 -4.60 -5.12 12.76
C GLU A 158 -4.26 -5.33 11.28
N ALA A 159 -3.59 -6.45 10.95
CA ALA A 159 -3.31 -6.83 9.58
C ALA A 159 -4.59 -7.03 8.77
N LYS A 160 -5.56 -7.76 9.34
CA LYS A 160 -6.87 -7.94 8.72
C LYS A 160 -7.59 -6.61 8.48
N ASP A 161 -7.57 -5.71 9.46
CA ASP A 161 -8.16 -4.38 9.33
C ASP A 161 -7.48 -3.55 8.22
N VAL A 162 -6.16 -3.68 8.06
CA VAL A 162 -5.41 -3.05 6.96
C VAL A 162 -5.87 -3.59 5.62
N VAL A 163 -5.93 -4.91 5.46
CA VAL A 163 -6.36 -5.57 4.21
C VAL A 163 -7.80 -5.21 3.86
N GLU A 164 -8.72 -5.22 4.84
CA GLU A 164 -10.13 -4.85 4.61
C GLU A 164 -10.26 -3.37 4.15
N ARG A 165 -9.52 -2.45 4.77
CA ARG A 165 -9.49 -1.05 4.34
C ARG A 165 -8.93 -0.89 2.93
N MET A 166 -7.81 -1.54 2.61
CA MET A 166 -7.21 -1.49 1.28
C MET A 166 -8.19 -1.99 0.21
N ARG A 167 -8.83 -3.13 0.43
CA ARG A 167 -9.84 -3.66 -0.50
C ARG A 167 -11.00 -2.68 -0.71
N ALA A 168 -11.58 -2.16 0.36
CA ALA A 168 -12.69 -1.21 0.30
C ALA A 168 -12.31 0.08 -0.44
N GLU A 169 -11.10 0.60 -0.22
CA GLU A 169 -10.63 1.80 -0.90
C GLU A 169 -10.36 1.54 -2.39
N ILE A 170 -9.74 0.40 -2.74
CA ILE A 170 -9.51 0.00 -4.13
C ILE A 170 -10.85 -0.17 -4.88
N ASP A 171 -11.82 -0.84 -4.27
CA ASP A 171 -13.16 -1.01 -4.83
C ASP A 171 -13.86 0.35 -5.02
N SER A 172 -13.72 1.25 -4.07
CA SER A 172 -14.26 2.61 -4.16
C SER A 172 -13.64 3.43 -5.28
N ILE A 173 -12.30 3.38 -5.43
CA ILE A 173 -11.58 4.09 -6.48
C ILE A 173 -11.99 3.54 -7.85
N THR A 174 -11.92 2.23 -8.04
CA THR A 174 -12.23 1.59 -9.33
C THR A 174 -13.69 1.73 -9.70
N GLY A 175 -14.61 1.64 -8.73
CA GLY A 175 -16.04 1.83 -8.94
C GLY A 175 -16.46 3.27 -9.26
N SER A 176 -15.61 4.25 -8.96
CA SER A 176 -15.87 5.67 -9.26
C SER A 176 -15.53 6.06 -10.70
N ILE A 177 -14.75 5.24 -11.42
CA ILE A 177 -14.30 5.54 -12.76
C ILE A 177 -15.37 5.13 -13.79
N GLN A 178 -15.80 6.09 -14.58
CA GLN A 178 -16.64 5.82 -15.75
C GLN A 178 -15.76 5.22 -16.86
N PRO A 179 -16.13 4.07 -17.43
CA PRO A 179 -15.37 3.54 -18.57
C PRO A 179 -15.31 4.56 -19.70
N PRO A 180 -14.12 4.90 -20.22
CA PRO A 180 -14.00 5.83 -21.34
C PRO A 180 -14.65 5.25 -22.61
N SER A 181 -15.25 6.12 -23.43
CA SER A 181 -15.82 5.73 -24.74
C SER A 181 -14.74 5.23 -25.71
N GLU A 182 -13.55 5.80 -25.63
CA GLU A 182 -12.35 5.37 -26.35
C GLU A 182 -11.28 4.94 -25.35
N PRO A 183 -10.48 3.93 -25.67
CA PRO A 183 -9.44 3.44 -24.76
C PRO A 183 -8.37 4.51 -24.51
N VAL A 184 -8.17 4.91 -23.26
CA VAL A 184 -7.07 5.78 -22.84
C VAL A 184 -5.79 4.98 -22.75
N THR A 185 -4.76 5.43 -23.45
CA THR A 185 -3.45 4.76 -23.53
C THR A 185 -2.43 5.41 -22.60
N TYR A 186 -1.50 4.61 -22.08
CA TYR A 186 -0.45 5.14 -21.22
C TYR A 186 0.93 4.55 -21.54
N TYR A 187 1.95 5.34 -21.21
CA TYR A 187 3.35 4.95 -21.06
C TYR A 187 3.77 5.13 -19.61
N HIS A 188 4.41 4.11 -19.04
CA HIS A 188 5.03 4.17 -17.71
C HIS A 188 6.55 4.18 -17.89
N GLU A 189 7.21 5.22 -17.38
CA GLU A 189 8.66 5.38 -17.44
C GLU A 189 9.28 4.96 -16.10
N LEU A 190 10.09 3.90 -16.12
CA LEU A 190 10.83 3.42 -14.95
C LEU A 190 12.16 4.15 -14.78
N ASP A 191 12.78 4.56 -15.89
CA ASP A 191 14.03 5.30 -15.92
C ASP A 191 14.19 6.08 -17.24
N ASP A 192 15.16 6.96 -17.30
CA ASP A 192 15.44 7.84 -18.43
C ASP A 192 16.05 7.12 -19.66
N THR A 193 16.25 5.80 -19.57
CA THR A 193 16.63 4.92 -20.68
C THR A 193 15.43 4.22 -21.32
N PHE A 194 14.20 4.62 -20.93
CA PHE A 194 12.91 4.19 -21.45
C PHE A 194 12.51 2.74 -21.11
N TYR A 195 13.01 2.18 -20.01
CA TYR A 195 12.41 0.97 -19.47
C TYR A 195 10.97 1.25 -19.04
N SER A 196 10.10 0.29 -19.31
CA SER A 196 8.67 0.38 -19.03
C SER A 196 8.18 -0.91 -18.40
N VAL A 197 6.90 -0.93 -18.05
CA VAL A 197 6.17 -2.10 -17.55
C VAL A 197 5.14 -2.53 -18.58
N THR A 198 4.79 -3.82 -18.62
CA THR A 198 3.62 -4.30 -19.38
C THR A 198 2.42 -4.51 -18.45
N SER A 199 1.23 -4.70 -18.99
CA SER A 199 0.00 -5.01 -18.22
C SER A 199 0.10 -6.32 -17.44
N SER A 200 1.06 -7.20 -17.72
CA SER A 200 1.27 -8.44 -16.99
C SER A 200 2.04 -8.28 -15.68
N THR A 201 2.70 -7.14 -15.46
CA THR A 201 3.40 -6.85 -14.20
C THR A 201 2.42 -6.40 -13.11
N PHE A 202 2.84 -6.46 -11.85
CA PHE A 202 2.06 -5.90 -10.74
C PHE A 202 1.64 -4.45 -10.99
N ILE A 203 2.60 -3.60 -11.39
CA ILE A 203 2.36 -2.19 -11.71
C ILE A 203 1.34 -2.07 -12.87
N GLY A 204 1.52 -2.83 -13.94
CA GLY A 204 0.61 -2.80 -15.09
C GLY A 204 -0.81 -3.24 -14.77
N GLN A 205 -0.99 -4.17 -13.84
CA GLN A 205 -2.31 -4.59 -13.37
C GLN A 205 -3.05 -3.45 -12.66
N LEU A 206 -2.37 -2.59 -11.88
CA LEU A 206 -2.99 -1.43 -11.23
C LEU A 206 -3.59 -0.46 -12.27
N TYR A 207 -2.88 -0.20 -13.36
CA TYR A 207 -3.40 0.59 -14.48
C TYR A 207 -4.60 -0.07 -15.15
N SER A 208 -4.59 -1.40 -15.26
CA SER A 208 -5.69 -2.16 -15.86
C SER A 208 -6.97 -2.07 -15.02
N LEU A 209 -6.87 -1.95 -13.69
CA LEU A 209 -8.02 -1.76 -12.79
C LEU A 209 -8.83 -0.49 -13.10
N VAL A 210 -8.19 0.52 -13.65
CA VAL A 210 -8.81 1.80 -14.04
C VAL A 210 -9.06 1.90 -15.55
N GLY A 211 -8.94 0.79 -16.29
CA GLY A 211 -9.29 0.68 -17.69
C GLY A 211 -8.26 1.26 -18.67
N LEU A 212 -7.04 1.55 -18.23
CA LEU A 212 -5.97 2.06 -19.08
C LEU A 212 -5.35 0.96 -19.95
N ARG A 213 -4.88 1.33 -21.15
CA ARG A 213 -4.18 0.44 -22.08
C ARG A 213 -2.72 0.79 -22.19
N ASN A 214 -1.89 -0.22 -21.99
CA ASN A 214 -0.44 -0.07 -21.98
C ASN A 214 0.13 -0.09 -23.41
N ILE A 215 0.89 0.92 -23.80
CA ILE A 215 1.58 0.92 -25.11
C ILE A 215 2.71 -0.12 -25.16
N ALA A 216 3.30 -0.47 -24.00
CA ALA A 216 4.42 -1.41 -23.92
C ALA A 216 4.02 -2.87 -24.18
N ASP A 217 2.73 -3.24 -24.12
CA ASP A 217 2.27 -4.62 -24.33
C ASP A 217 2.60 -5.18 -25.70
N LYS A 218 2.73 -4.32 -26.71
CA LYS A 218 3.06 -4.70 -28.08
C LYS A 218 4.52 -4.50 -28.45
N ALA A 219 5.31 -4.03 -27.50
CA ALA A 219 6.72 -3.74 -27.73
C ALA A 219 7.55 -5.03 -27.86
N LYS A 220 8.67 -4.94 -28.55
CA LYS A 220 9.67 -6.02 -28.56
C LYS A 220 10.21 -6.22 -27.14
N GLY A 221 10.22 -7.45 -26.66
CA GLY A 221 10.65 -7.77 -25.29
C GLY A 221 9.54 -7.69 -24.23
N ALA A 222 8.30 -7.40 -24.61
CA ALA A 222 7.16 -7.33 -23.70
C ALA A 222 6.93 -8.61 -22.88
N GLY A 223 7.30 -9.78 -23.40
CA GLY A 223 7.14 -11.07 -22.70
C GLY A 223 7.90 -11.18 -21.38
N GLY A 224 8.92 -10.35 -21.13
CA GLY A 224 9.63 -10.24 -19.86
C GLY A 224 8.98 -9.32 -18.82
N GLY A 225 7.89 -8.65 -19.18
CA GLY A 225 7.20 -7.69 -18.31
C GLY A 225 7.81 -6.30 -18.27
N TYR A 226 9.10 -6.16 -18.54
CA TYR A 226 9.88 -4.91 -18.40
C TYR A 226 10.66 -4.59 -19.69
N PRO A 227 10.00 -4.23 -20.80
CA PRO A 227 10.68 -3.91 -22.05
C PRO A 227 11.37 -2.56 -21.97
N GLN A 228 12.55 -2.45 -22.63
CA GLN A 228 13.13 -1.17 -22.98
C GLN A 228 12.52 -0.70 -24.31
N LEU A 229 11.87 0.46 -24.30
CA LEU A 229 11.28 1.06 -25.51
C LEU A 229 12.29 1.96 -26.22
N SER A 230 12.00 2.36 -27.47
CA SER A 230 12.73 3.45 -28.08
C SER A 230 11.90 4.74 -28.06
N ALA A 231 12.58 5.88 -28.11
CA ALA A 231 11.91 7.18 -28.18
C ALA A 231 10.95 7.28 -29.37
N GLU A 232 11.34 6.71 -30.53
CA GLU A 232 10.54 6.67 -31.74
C GLU A 232 9.26 5.86 -31.55
N TYR A 233 9.37 4.69 -30.87
CA TYR A 233 8.21 3.84 -30.57
C TYR A 233 7.20 4.58 -29.69
N ILE A 234 7.67 5.26 -28.63
CA ILE A 234 6.82 6.02 -27.72
C ILE A 234 6.10 7.16 -28.45
N VAL A 235 6.85 7.89 -29.31
CA VAL A 235 6.28 8.97 -30.13
C VAL A 235 5.26 8.45 -31.14
N GLU A 236 5.50 7.30 -31.78
CA GLU A 236 4.57 6.68 -32.75
C GLU A 236 3.32 6.14 -32.05
N ALA A 237 3.48 5.52 -30.87
CA ALA A 237 2.37 5.02 -30.06
C ALA A 237 1.47 6.15 -29.54
N ASN A 238 2.02 7.37 -29.39
CA ASN A 238 1.31 8.60 -29.04
C ASN A 238 0.38 8.45 -27.81
N PRO A 239 0.91 8.07 -26.62
CA PRO A 239 0.09 7.82 -25.45
C PRO A 239 -0.67 9.06 -24.97
N ASP A 240 -1.85 8.85 -24.40
CA ASP A 240 -2.68 9.89 -23.79
C ASP A 240 -2.15 10.33 -22.43
N LEU A 241 -1.48 9.41 -21.70
CA LEU A 241 -0.87 9.63 -20.40
C LEU A 241 0.58 9.13 -20.39
N ILE A 242 1.44 9.84 -19.67
CA ILE A 242 2.81 9.43 -19.35
C ILE A 242 2.97 9.50 -17.83
N PHE A 243 3.32 8.39 -17.20
CA PHE A 243 3.61 8.31 -15.79
C PHE A 243 5.11 8.17 -15.56
N LEU A 244 5.71 9.12 -14.84
CA LEU A 244 7.13 9.17 -14.56
C LEU A 244 7.37 8.61 -13.14
N ALA A 245 7.99 7.43 -13.04
CA ALA A 245 8.38 6.80 -11.78
C ALA A 245 9.88 6.99 -11.49
N ASP A 246 10.49 7.98 -12.11
CA ASP A 246 11.92 8.29 -12.10
C ASP A 246 12.20 9.76 -11.79
N THR A 247 11.33 10.34 -10.98
CA THR A 247 11.40 11.75 -10.57
C THR A 247 12.52 12.02 -9.58
N LYS A 248 12.73 11.10 -8.63
CA LYS A 248 13.76 11.19 -7.58
C LYS A 248 15.11 10.67 -8.07
N CYS A 249 15.14 9.46 -8.63
CA CYS A 249 16.39 8.85 -9.09
C CYS A 249 17.05 9.64 -10.22
N CYS A 250 16.25 10.10 -11.18
CA CYS A 250 16.75 10.54 -12.49
C CYS A 250 16.31 11.97 -12.83
N GLY A 251 15.59 12.64 -11.93
CA GLY A 251 15.17 14.03 -12.05
C GLY A 251 14.19 14.30 -13.18
N GLN A 252 13.43 13.28 -13.61
CA GLN A 252 12.45 13.45 -14.68
C GLN A 252 11.26 14.27 -14.23
N SER A 253 10.70 15.01 -15.17
CA SER A 253 9.59 15.92 -14.92
C SER A 253 8.86 16.20 -16.22
N ARG A 254 7.66 16.77 -16.16
CA ARG A 254 6.94 17.27 -17.34
C ARG A 254 7.82 18.16 -18.22
N GLN A 255 8.68 18.99 -17.63
CA GLN A 255 9.54 19.92 -18.36
C GLN A 255 10.71 19.20 -19.07
N THR A 256 11.30 18.17 -18.46
CA THR A 256 12.37 17.39 -19.09
C THR A 256 11.82 16.56 -20.25
N VAL A 257 10.68 15.91 -20.05
CA VAL A 257 9.98 15.12 -21.07
C VAL A 257 9.58 15.97 -22.28
N ALA A 258 9.00 17.15 -22.06
CA ALA A 258 8.57 18.05 -23.15
C ALA A 258 9.76 18.58 -24.01
N LYS A 259 11.00 18.54 -23.50
CA LYS A 259 12.21 18.95 -24.24
C LYS A 259 12.84 17.83 -25.05
N ARG A 260 12.39 16.58 -24.89
CA ARG A 260 12.90 15.44 -25.66
C ARG A 260 12.56 15.62 -27.14
N PRO A 261 13.45 15.28 -28.09
CA PRO A 261 13.20 15.46 -29.51
C PRO A 261 11.93 14.76 -30.00
N GLY A 262 10.98 15.54 -30.53
CA GLY A 262 9.72 15.02 -31.09
C GLY A 262 8.62 14.68 -30.08
N TRP A 263 8.88 14.80 -28.76
CA TRP A 263 7.89 14.50 -27.73
C TRP A 263 6.82 15.60 -27.56
N ASP A 264 7.11 16.81 -28.03
CA ASP A 264 6.17 17.92 -28.07
C ASP A 264 4.88 17.63 -28.87
N ARG A 265 4.90 16.60 -29.73
CA ARG A 265 3.74 16.14 -30.50
C ARG A 265 2.93 15.03 -29.84
N ILE A 266 3.42 14.41 -28.77
CA ILE A 266 2.70 13.37 -28.04
C ILE A 266 1.46 13.96 -27.35
N ALA A 267 0.33 13.25 -27.40
CA ALA A 267 -0.94 13.69 -26.81
C ALA A 267 -0.79 14.03 -25.32
N ALA A 268 -0.14 13.16 -24.54
CA ALA A 268 0.13 13.39 -23.13
C ALA A 268 0.87 14.71 -22.88
N VAL A 269 1.87 15.04 -23.69
CA VAL A 269 2.66 16.28 -23.55
C VAL A 269 1.84 17.51 -23.87
N LYS A 270 1.07 17.46 -24.98
CA LYS A 270 0.22 18.56 -25.43
C LYS A 270 -0.90 18.88 -24.44
N ASN A 271 -1.52 17.85 -23.92
CA ASN A 271 -2.75 17.95 -23.14
C ASN A 271 -2.49 17.97 -21.61
N GLY A 272 -1.21 17.98 -21.19
CA GLY A 272 -0.85 18.01 -19.78
C GLY A 272 -0.95 16.68 -19.06
N GLY A 273 -1.07 15.56 -19.78
CA GLY A 273 -1.16 14.19 -19.28
C GLY A 273 0.18 13.57 -18.88
N VAL A 274 1.21 14.36 -18.58
CA VAL A 274 2.48 13.88 -18.00
C VAL A 274 2.38 13.99 -16.49
N ILE A 275 2.36 12.86 -15.81
CA ILE A 275 2.12 12.72 -14.37
C ILE A 275 3.42 12.30 -13.70
N SER A 276 3.92 13.12 -12.78
CA SER A 276 5.04 12.75 -11.92
C SER A 276 4.53 11.92 -10.75
N LEU A 277 5.11 10.74 -10.57
CA LEU A 277 4.83 9.85 -9.45
C LEU A 277 5.89 10.05 -8.34
N ASP A 278 5.58 9.63 -7.13
CA ASP A 278 6.58 9.37 -6.12
C ASP A 278 7.24 8.02 -6.43
N ASP A 279 8.55 7.99 -6.68
CA ASP A 279 9.29 6.79 -7.08
C ASP A 279 9.11 5.66 -6.05
N ASP A 280 9.09 6.00 -4.75
CA ASP A 280 8.91 5.02 -3.67
C ASP A 280 7.51 4.38 -3.70
N ILE A 281 6.48 5.19 -3.93
CA ILE A 281 5.09 4.68 -4.03
C ILE A 281 4.93 3.84 -5.30
N ALA A 282 5.53 4.27 -6.41
CA ALA A 282 5.41 3.60 -7.70
C ALA A 282 6.19 2.26 -7.78
N SER A 283 7.18 2.05 -6.90
CA SER A 283 8.04 0.86 -6.89
C SER A 283 7.75 -0.14 -5.77
N ARG A 284 6.87 0.19 -4.82
CA ARG A 284 6.56 -0.64 -3.65
C ARG A 284 5.16 -1.21 -3.72
N TRP A 285 5.01 -2.48 -3.33
CA TRP A 285 3.72 -3.18 -3.30
C TRP A 285 3.10 -3.23 -1.89
N GLY A 286 3.35 -2.20 -1.07
CA GLY A 286 2.84 -2.09 0.30
C GLY A 286 1.44 -1.44 0.40
N PRO A 287 1.03 -1.04 1.61
CA PRO A 287 -0.28 -0.42 1.84
C PRO A 287 -0.51 0.86 1.04
N ARG A 288 0.56 1.58 0.65
CA ARG A 288 0.46 2.80 -0.17
C ARG A 288 0.11 2.55 -1.64
N VAL A 289 -0.06 1.30 -2.06
CA VAL A 289 -0.59 0.98 -3.40
C VAL A 289 -1.96 1.63 -3.65
N VAL A 290 -2.73 1.88 -2.59
CA VAL A 290 -4.00 2.61 -2.66
C VAL A 290 -3.80 4.08 -3.07
N GLU A 291 -2.76 4.73 -2.54
CA GLU A 291 -2.39 6.10 -2.93
C GLU A 291 -1.96 6.15 -4.39
N TYR A 292 -1.16 5.16 -4.81
CA TYR A 292 -0.74 5.02 -6.21
C TYR A 292 -1.96 4.89 -7.14
N LEU A 293 -2.87 3.97 -6.83
CA LEU A 293 -4.08 3.78 -7.63
C LEU A 293 -4.95 5.05 -7.67
N ARG A 294 -5.02 5.81 -6.57
CA ARG A 294 -5.75 7.10 -6.52
C ARG A 294 -5.13 8.14 -7.46
N GLN A 295 -3.80 8.21 -7.54
CA GLN A 295 -3.12 9.11 -8.49
C GLN A 295 -3.41 8.72 -9.94
N ILE A 296 -3.34 7.42 -10.26
CA ILE A 296 -3.69 6.92 -11.60
C ILE A 296 -5.14 7.26 -11.94
N ALA A 297 -6.07 6.99 -11.03
CA ALA A 297 -7.50 7.26 -11.21
C ALA A 297 -7.79 8.75 -11.44
N GLY A 298 -7.11 9.64 -10.71
CA GLY A 298 -7.20 11.09 -10.90
C GLY A 298 -6.77 11.50 -12.30
N ALA A 299 -5.64 10.98 -12.79
CA ALA A 299 -5.17 11.26 -14.16
C ALA A 299 -6.15 10.79 -15.25
N VAL A 300 -6.83 9.66 -15.03
CA VAL A 300 -7.88 9.18 -15.93
C VAL A 300 -9.07 10.14 -15.93
N ALA A 301 -9.51 10.59 -14.76
CA ALA A 301 -10.64 11.53 -14.64
C ALA A 301 -10.35 12.85 -15.39
N ASP A 302 -9.14 13.41 -15.22
CA ASP A 302 -8.73 14.64 -15.91
C ASP A 302 -8.78 14.49 -17.47
N VAL A 303 -8.34 13.33 -18.00
CA VAL A 303 -8.42 13.05 -19.44
C VAL A 303 -9.87 12.95 -19.91
N LEU A 304 -10.72 12.26 -19.16
CA LEU A 304 -12.13 12.10 -19.50
C LEU A 304 -12.89 13.44 -19.49
N GLU A 305 -12.61 14.30 -18.53
CA GLU A 305 -13.18 15.66 -18.46
C GLU A 305 -12.74 16.50 -19.67
N ALA A 306 -11.45 16.41 -20.04
CA ALA A 306 -10.92 17.11 -21.21
C ALA A 306 -11.52 16.62 -22.55
N GLN A 307 -11.90 15.34 -22.65
CA GLN A 307 -12.56 14.78 -23.84
C GLN A 307 -14.05 15.15 -23.94
N ALA A 308 -14.68 15.48 -22.81
CA ALA A 308 -16.10 15.88 -22.75
C ALA A 308 -16.34 17.37 -23.01
N ALA A 309 -15.29 18.21 -22.98
CA ALA A 309 -15.34 19.66 -23.15
C ALA A 309 -15.16 20.08 -24.62
#